data_15b72a60c3eb5caff33551a64c469574
#
_entry.id   15b72a60c3eb5caff33551a64c469574
#
_cell.length_a   1.000
_cell.length_b   1.000
_cell.length_c   1.000
_cell.angle_alpha   90.00
_cell.angle_beta   90.00
_cell.angle_gamma   90.00
#
_symmetry.space_group_name_H-M   'P 1'
#
loop_
_entity.id
_entity.type
_entity.pdbx_description
1 polymer ?
#
loop_
_entity_poly.entity_id
_entity_poly.type
_entity_poly.pdbx_seq_one_letter_code
_entity_poly.pdbx_strand_id
1 'polypeptide(L)' 'SHTFESVVCEACGEMVVERNARVQDGKVLCIPCAGLG' A
#
# COMPACT_ATOMS: atom_id res chain seq x y z
N SER A 1 15.17 9.77 -13.89
CA SER A 1 13.73 9.66 -14.03
C SER A 1 13.17 8.81 -12.90
N HIS A 2 11.98 9.14 -12.50
CA HIS A 2 11.34 8.46 -11.39
C HIS A 2 10.28 7.53 -11.90
N THR A 3 10.39 6.30 -11.46
CA THR A 3 9.38 5.31 -11.76
C THR A 3 8.64 5.03 -10.46
N PHE A 4 7.34 5.21 -10.47
CA PHE A 4 6.55 4.88 -9.30
C PHE A 4 6.26 3.39 -9.33
N GLU A 5 6.58 2.73 -8.24
CA GLU A 5 6.32 1.31 -8.13
C GLU A 5 4.95 1.10 -7.51
N SER A 6 4.30 0.07 -8.00
CA SER A 6 2.99 -0.30 -7.46
C SER A 6 3.15 -1.52 -6.58
N VAL A 7 2.35 -1.55 -5.51
CA VAL A 7 2.35 -2.67 -4.60
C VAL A 7 0.91 -3.11 -4.41
N VAL A 8 0.72 -4.32 -3.94
CA VAL A 8 -0.61 -4.87 -3.73
C VAL A 8 -0.91 -4.87 -2.25
N CYS A 9 -2.05 -4.29 -1.88
CA CYS A 9 -2.50 -4.31 -0.51
C CYS A 9 -2.77 -5.77 -0.10
N GLU A 10 -2.22 -6.17 1.03
CA GLU A 10 -2.36 -7.56 1.46
C GLU A 10 -3.72 -7.83 2.10
N ALA A 11 -4.46 -6.79 2.41
CA ALA A 11 -5.77 -6.96 3.03
C ALA A 11 -6.89 -6.99 2.00
N CYS A 12 -6.89 -6.03 1.06
CA CYS A 12 -7.98 -5.98 0.08
C CYS A 12 -7.55 -6.45 -1.30
N GLY A 13 -6.25 -6.61 -1.53
CA GLY A 13 -5.77 -7.11 -2.81
C GLY A 13 -5.74 -6.09 -3.91
N GLU A 14 -5.89 -4.81 -3.59
CA GLU A 14 -5.88 -3.77 -4.59
C GLU A 14 -4.48 -3.25 -4.83
N MET A 15 -4.20 -2.90 -6.07
CA MET A 15 -2.91 -2.35 -6.43
C MET A 15 -2.90 -0.86 -6.11
N VAL A 16 -1.88 -0.42 -5.39
CA VAL A 16 -1.74 0.98 -5.03
C VAL A 16 -0.32 1.43 -5.33
N VAL A 17 -0.16 2.74 -5.50
CA VAL A 17 1.17 3.30 -5.68
C VAL A 17 1.93 3.14 -4.36
N GLU A 18 3.22 2.84 -4.45
CA GLU A 18 4.01 2.57 -3.27
C GLU A 18 3.89 3.68 -2.23
N ARG A 19 3.90 4.92 -2.66
CA ARG A 19 3.83 6.04 -1.72
C ARG A 19 2.49 6.12 -1.00
N ASN A 20 1.47 5.46 -1.55
CA ASN A 20 0.15 5.41 -0.91
C ASN A 20 -0.02 4.14 -0.10
N ALA A 21 1.04 3.38 0.05
CA ALA A 21 0.99 2.15 0.82
C ALA A 21 1.61 2.37 2.19
N ARG A 22 1.19 1.58 3.14
CA ARG A 22 1.75 1.63 4.50
C ARG A 22 2.13 0.22 4.91
N VAL A 23 3.17 0.13 5.70
CA VAL A 23 3.63 -1.16 6.20
C VAL A 23 3.26 -1.26 7.67
N GLN A 24 2.48 -2.29 7.99
CA GLN A 24 2.09 -2.55 9.38
C GLN A 24 2.28 -4.03 9.65
N ASP A 25 2.97 -4.35 10.72
CA ASP A 25 3.24 -5.73 11.11
C ASP A 25 3.86 -6.53 9.97
N GLY A 26 4.73 -5.87 9.21
CA GLY A 26 5.39 -6.52 8.08
C GLY A 26 4.50 -6.72 6.86
N LYS A 27 3.34 -6.11 6.84
CA LYS A 27 2.40 -6.24 5.72
C LYS A 27 2.21 -4.91 5.05
N VAL A 28 2.09 -4.96 3.72
CA VAL A 28 1.85 -3.77 2.93
C VAL A 28 0.34 -3.59 2.81
N LEU A 29 -0.14 -2.44 3.24
CA LEU A 29 -1.57 -2.15 3.26
C LEU A 29 -1.83 -0.81 2.60
N CYS A 30 -2.99 -0.70 1.95
CA CYS A 30 -3.40 0.60 1.43
C CYS A 30 -3.85 1.47 2.61
N ILE A 31 -3.96 2.77 2.37
CA ILE A 31 -4.24 3.70 3.45
C ILE A 31 -5.53 3.36 4.21
N PRO A 32 -6.66 3.10 3.52
CA PRO A 32 -7.87 2.70 4.27
C PRO A 32 -7.68 1.43 5.08
N CYS A 33 -6.99 0.43 4.51
CA CYS A 33 -6.79 -0.83 5.23
C CYS A 33 -5.85 -0.65 6.39
N ALA A 34 -4.95 0.31 6.31
CA ALA A 34 -4.03 0.60 7.41
C ALA A 34 -4.70 1.44 8.50
N GLY A 35 -5.93 1.86 8.27
CA GLY A 35 -6.64 2.64 9.27
C GLY A 35 -6.29 4.11 9.26
N LEU A 36 -5.66 4.58 8.20
CA LEU A 36 -5.21 5.97 8.11
C LEU A 36 -6.10 6.83 7.23
N GLY A 37 -7.00 6.22 6.51
CA GLY A 37 -7.87 6.94 5.60
C GLY A 37 -9.16 7.40 6.17
#